data_e8ed03b972541c8722600c463f90e606
#
_entry.id   e8ed03b972541c8722600c463f90e606
#
_cell.length_a   1.000
_cell.length_b   1.000
_cell.length_c   1.000
_cell.angle_alpha   90.00
_cell.angle_beta   90.00
_cell.angle_gamma   90.00
#
_symmetry.space_group_name_H-M   'P 1'
#
loop_
_entity.id
_entity.type
_entity.pdbx_description
1 polymer ?
#
loop_
_entity_poly.entity_id
_entity_poly.type
_entity_poly.pdbx_seq_one_letter_code
_entity_poly.pdbx_strand_id
1 'polypeptide(L)'
;MRETPQSPEDQKRSLVEAQDGFIAAFGQMGSAWGISRTMAEVQALLYITGEPLCTDDIMERLRISRGNASMSLRALLDWGVISRAHKRGDRKEYFQADQDVWDMFRAILRERMKREVDPLLASLHEIRDKTNTELAAKSDAGRGKRPRDDDPELRQKIDEHNTRLDSMLRFFETIEALSQKFVSPAGRGLKIAATLLTSPLLAGGGRER
;
A
#
# COMPACT_ATOMS: atom_id res chain seq x y z
N MET A 1 15.90 -40.67 -17.62
CA MET A 1 16.33 -39.68 -18.61
C MET A 1 17.29 -38.74 -17.92
N ARG A 2 18.57 -38.70 -18.31
CA ARG A 2 19.55 -37.75 -17.76
C ARG A 2 19.31 -36.46 -18.52
N GLU A 3 18.89 -35.40 -17.82
CA GLU A 3 18.83 -34.05 -18.37
C GLU A 3 20.23 -33.63 -18.84
N THR A 4 20.33 -33.22 -20.09
CA THR A 4 21.58 -32.66 -20.63
C THR A 4 21.89 -31.36 -19.88
N PRO A 5 23.10 -31.15 -19.37
CA PRO A 5 23.42 -29.91 -18.67
C PRO A 5 23.23 -28.73 -19.63
N GLN A 6 22.39 -27.77 -19.23
CA GLN A 6 22.12 -26.55 -20.01
C GLN A 6 23.42 -25.75 -20.16
N SER A 7 23.63 -25.18 -21.35
CA SER A 7 24.77 -24.30 -21.58
C SER A 7 24.67 -23.03 -20.73
N PRO A 8 25.79 -22.35 -20.39
CA PRO A 8 25.77 -21.08 -19.68
C PRO A 8 24.89 -19.99 -20.37
N GLU A 9 24.82 -20.04 -21.70
CA GLU A 9 23.97 -19.13 -22.49
C GLU A 9 22.49 -19.46 -22.34
N ASP A 10 22.13 -20.75 -22.32
CA ASP A 10 20.76 -21.18 -22.08
C ASP A 10 20.30 -20.83 -20.67
N GLN A 11 21.17 -20.99 -19.67
CA GLN A 11 20.88 -20.58 -18.28
C GLN A 11 20.66 -19.07 -18.16
N LYS A 12 21.49 -18.26 -18.84
CA LYS A 12 21.33 -16.80 -18.86
C LYS A 12 20.02 -16.39 -19.52
N ARG A 13 19.66 -17.00 -20.64
CA ARG A 13 18.38 -16.74 -21.31
C ARG A 13 17.19 -17.12 -20.42
N SER A 14 17.22 -18.29 -19.82
CA SER A 14 16.19 -18.76 -18.88
C SER A 14 16.01 -17.81 -17.68
N LEU A 15 17.11 -17.27 -17.15
CA LEU A 15 17.07 -16.28 -16.08
C LEU A 15 16.36 -14.99 -16.53
N VAL A 16 16.72 -14.47 -17.71
CA VAL A 16 16.08 -13.27 -18.26
C VAL A 16 14.58 -13.49 -18.47
N GLU A 17 14.19 -14.63 -19.04
CA GLU A 17 12.78 -14.99 -19.25
C GLU A 17 12.01 -15.10 -17.92
N ALA A 18 12.63 -15.68 -16.89
CA ALA A 18 12.02 -15.75 -15.56
C ALA A 18 11.85 -14.35 -14.91
N GLN A 19 12.84 -13.47 -15.06
CA GLN A 19 12.74 -12.09 -14.62
C GLN A 19 11.62 -11.34 -15.36
N ASP A 20 11.50 -11.52 -16.68
CA ASP A 20 10.44 -10.91 -17.48
C ASP A 20 9.06 -11.39 -17.06
N GLY A 21 8.92 -12.68 -16.78
CA GLY A 21 7.70 -13.25 -16.24
C GLY A 21 7.30 -12.62 -14.89
N PHE A 22 8.27 -12.46 -13.98
CA PHE A 22 8.05 -11.79 -12.70
C PHE A 22 7.62 -10.33 -12.87
N ILE A 23 8.34 -9.56 -13.70
CA ILE A 23 8.05 -8.16 -13.99
C ILE A 23 6.62 -8.00 -14.54
N ALA A 24 6.24 -8.83 -15.51
CA ALA A 24 4.91 -8.80 -16.12
C ALA A 24 3.81 -9.13 -15.09
N ALA A 25 4.00 -10.17 -14.27
CA ALA A 25 3.05 -10.56 -13.22
C ALA A 25 2.89 -9.46 -12.16
N PHE A 26 4.00 -8.84 -11.75
CA PHE A 26 3.98 -7.74 -10.78
C PHE A 26 3.30 -6.49 -11.34
N GLY A 27 3.54 -6.18 -12.62
CA GLY A 27 2.83 -5.11 -13.34
C GLY A 27 1.33 -5.32 -13.42
N GLN A 28 0.88 -6.56 -13.68
CA GLN A 28 -0.55 -6.91 -13.66
C GLN A 28 -1.17 -6.76 -12.27
N MET A 29 -0.49 -7.25 -11.24
CA MET A 29 -0.93 -7.10 -9.85
C MET A 29 -1.04 -5.62 -9.48
N GLY A 30 -0.03 -4.80 -9.81
CA GLY A 30 -0.05 -3.35 -9.57
C GLY A 30 -1.26 -2.67 -10.20
N SER A 31 -1.57 -3.00 -11.47
CA SER A 31 -2.76 -2.48 -12.16
C SER A 31 -4.06 -2.88 -11.47
N ALA A 32 -4.19 -4.13 -11.04
CA ALA A 32 -5.37 -4.59 -10.30
C ALA A 32 -5.54 -3.87 -8.95
N TRP A 33 -4.45 -3.39 -8.38
CA TRP A 33 -4.45 -2.61 -7.14
C TRP A 33 -4.51 -1.09 -7.35
N GLY A 34 -4.76 -0.62 -8.57
CA GLY A 34 -4.86 0.81 -8.88
C GLY A 34 -3.51 1.54 -8.90
N ILE A 35 -2.41 0.82 -9.06
CA ILE A 35 -1.06 1.36 -9.26
C ILE A 35 -0.75 1.38 -10.76
N SER A 36 -0.02 2.38 -11.24
CA SER A 36 0.46 2.39 -12.63
C SER A 36 1.23 1.11 -12.94
N ARG A 37 0.84 0.41 -14.01
CA ARG A 37 1.52 -0.80 -14.48
C ARG A 37 3.02 -0.56 -14.66
N THR A 38 3.39 0.53 -15.35
CA THR A 38 4.79 0.88 -15.59
C THR A 38 5.55 1.11 -14.28
N MET A 39 4.93 1.76 -13.29
CA MET A 39 5.54 1.96 -11.98
C MET A 39 5.80 0.63 -11.26
N ALA A 40 4.84 -0.30 -11.32
CA ALA A 40 5.00 -1.62 -10.74
C ALA A 40 6.07 -2.45 -11.46
N GLU A 41 6.15 -2.37 -12.81
CA GLU A 41 7.17 -3.03 -13.62
C GLU A 41 8.58 -2.48 -13.33
N VAL A 42 8.74 -1.14 -13.15
CA VAL A 42 10.03 -0.53 -12.75
C VAL A 42 10.45 -1.02 -11.37
N GLN A 43 9.54 -1.05 -10.40
CA GLN A 43 9.80 -1.60 -9.07
C GLN A 43 10.23 -3.07 -9.13
N ALA A 44 9.48 -3.89 -9.88
CA ALA A 44 9.75 -5.30 -10.05
C ALA A 44 11.11 -5.56 -10.71
N LEU A 45 11.48 -4.77 -11.73
CA LEU A 45 12.77 -4.86 -12.38
C LEU A 45 13.91 -4.60 -11.39
N LEU A 46 13.86 -3.48 -10.66
CA LEU A 46 14.89 -3.13 -9.67
C LEU A 46 14.99 -4.15 -8.54
N TYR A 47 13.86 -4.72 -8.14
CA TYR A 47 13.81 -5.74 -7.10
C TYR A 47 14.41 -7.08 -7.56
N ILE A 48 13.96 -7.59 -8.73
CA ILE A 48 14.33 -8.94 -9.18
C ILE A 48 15.77 -9.03 -9.70
N THR A 49 16.31 -7.93 -10.22
CA THR A 49 17.73 -7.88 -10.63
C THR A 49 18.66 -7.76 -9.43
N GLY A 50 18.22 -7.10 -8.35
CA GLY A 50 19.02 -6.85 -7.16
C GLY A 50 20.18 -5.87 -7.38
N GLU A 51 20.29 -5.29 -8.58
CA GLU A 51 21.39 -4.41 -8.95
C GLU A 51 20.90 -2.96 -9.17
N PRO A 52 21.74 -1.96 -8.86
CA PRO A 52 21.44 -0.58 -9.19
C PRO A 52 21.43 -0.37 -10.70
N LEU A 53 20.30 0.15 -11.23
CA LEU A 53 20.10 0.48 -12.64
C LEU A 53 19.94 1.99 -12.83
N CYS A 54 20.49 2.53 -13.93
CA CYS A 54 20.23 3.91 -14.33
C CYS A 54 18.94 4.02 -15.16
N THR A 55 18.46 5.24 -15.39
CA THR A 55 17.23 5.47 -16.16
C THR A 55 17.32 4.86 -17.57
N ASP A 56 18.48 4.91 -18.21
CA ASP A 56 18.66 4.37 -19.56
C ASP A 56 18.56 2.84 -19.57
N ASP A 57 19.16 2.15 -18.57
CA ASP A 57 19.04 0.69 -18.40
C ASP A 57 17.58 0.26 -18.24
N ILE A 58 16.83 1.00 -17.42
CA ILE A 58 15.40 0.74 -17.16
C ILE A 58 14.56 0.94 -18.43
N MET A 59 14.82 2.04 -19.16
CA MET A 59 14.12 2.32 -20.43
C MET A 59 14.36 1.22 -21.47
N GLU A 60 15.59 0.79 -21.63
CA GLU A 60 15.96 -0.27 -22.57
C GLU A 60 15.30 -1.60 -22.16
N ARG A 61 15.41 -1.99 -20.90
CA ARG A 61 14.93 -3.28 -20.41
C ARG A 61 13.41 -3.42 -20.45
N LEU A 62 12.67 -2.34 -20.11
CA LEU A 62 11.20 -2.32 -20.09
C LEU A 62 10.59 -1.77 -21.39
N ARG A 63 11.40 -1.26 -22.32
CA ARG A 63 10.95 -0.62 -23.57
C ARG A 63 9.96 0.52 -23.32
N ILE A 64 10.24 1.36 -22.33
CA ILE A 64 9.40 2.50 -21.95
C ILE A 64 10.07 3.84 -22.30
N SER A 65 9.26 4.90 -22.41
CA SER A 65 9.76 6.23 -22.68
C SER A 65 10.48 6.82 -21.45
N ARG A 66 11.39 7.77 -21.68
CA ARG A 66 12.08 8.51 -20.61
C ARG A 66 11.11 9.20 -19.64
N GLY A 67 10.02 9.75 -20.17
CA GLY A 67 8.97 10.37 -19.34
C GLY A 67 8.34 9.36 -18.38
N ASN A 68 7.95 8.18 -18.88
CA ASN A 68 7.38 7.13 -18.05
C ASN A 68 8.38 6.60 -17.00
N ALA A 69 9.64 6.38 -17.40
CA ALA A 69 10.70 5.96 -16.48
C ALA A 69 10.91 7.00 -15.37
N SER A 70 11.07 8.27 -15.72
CA SER A 70 11.32 9.36 -14.76
C SER A 70 10.15 9.57 -13.80
N MET A 71 8.90 9.52 -14.30
CA MET A 71 7.71 9.63 -13.47
C MET A 71 7.60 8.46 -12.49
N SER A 72 7.82 7.24 -12.96
CA SER A 72 7.77 6.04 -12.13
C SER A 72 8.86 6.06 -11.06
N LEU A 73 10.11 6.39 -11.42
CA LEU A 73 11.23 6.49 -10.48
C LEU A 73 10.99 7.55 -9.40
N ARG A 74 10.45 8.72 -9.77
CA ARG A 74 10.11 9.77 -8.80
C ARG A 74 9.05 9.29 -7.82
N ALA A 75 7.97 8.70 -8.32
CA ALA A 75 6.90 8.17 -7.46
C ALA A 75 7.42 7.07 -6.52
N LEU A 76 8.26 6.15 -7.01
CA LEU A 76 8.84 5.07 -6.19
C LEU A 76 9.81 5.60 -5.13
N LEU A 77 10.57 6.68 -5.43
CA LEU A 77 11.39 7.38 -4.44
C LEU A 77 10.54 8.06 -3.37
N ASP A 78 9.46 8.73 -3.78
CA ASP A 78 8.52 9.39 -2.85
C ASP A 78 7.84 8.36 -1.93
N TRP A 79 7.57 7.17 -2.44
CA TRP A 79 7.05 6.05 -1.64
C TRP A 79 8.10 5.41 -0.72
N GLY A 80 9.37 5.66 -0.98
CA GLY A 80 10.48 5.07 -0.21
C GLY A 80 10.68 3.58 -0.46
N VAL A 81 10.22 3.04 -1.60
CA VAL A 81 10.41 1.63 -2.00
C VAL A 81 11.67 1.43 -2.84
N ILE A 82 12.26 2.51 -3.33
CA ILE A 82 13.57 2.54 -3.97
C ILE A 82 14.42 3.66 -3.38
N SER A 83 15.72 3.57 -3.53
CA SER A 83 16.68 4.59 -3.15
C SER A 83 17.65 4.90 -4.28
N ARG A 84 18.30 6.08 -4.19
CA ARG A 84 19.39 6.45 -5.09
C ARG A 84 20.66 5.72 -4.69
N ALA A 85 21.39 5.23 -5.68
CA ALA A 85 22.69 4.60 -5.52
C ALA A 85 23.74 5.32 -6.37
N HIS A 86 24.98 5.24 -5.95
CA HIS A 86 26.12 5.81 -6.68
C HIS A 86 27.09 4.71 -7.11
N LYS A 87 27.45 4.70 -8.39
CA LYS A 87 28.56 3.85 -8.89
C LYS A 87 29.83 4.70 -8.97
N ARG A 88 30.88 4.25 -8.30
CA ARG A 88 32.18 4.94 -8.30
C ARG A 88 32.71 5.09 -9.73
N GLY A 89 33.03 6.32 -10.13
CA GLY A 89 33.55 6.62 -11.48
C GLY A 89 32.47 6.87 -12.53
N ASP A 90 31.20 6.77 -12.21
CA ASP A 90 30.09 7.11 -13.10
C ASP A 90 29.32 8.35 -12.59
N ARG A 91 28.93 9.22 -13.52
CA ARG A 91 28.15 10.44 -13.23
C ARG A 91 26.64 10.23 -13.34
N LYS A 92 26.21 9.04 -13.76
CA LYS A 92 24.78 8.70 -13.89
C LYS A 92 24.18 8.51 -12.50
N GLU A 93 22.90 8.84 -12.39
CA GLU A 93 22.08 8.51 -11.23
C GLU A 93 21.57 7.07 -11.37
N TYR A 94 21.78 6.27 -10.33
CA TYR A 94 21.35 4.89 -10.23
C TYR A 94 20.27 4.74 -9.18
N PHE A 95 19.41 3.76 -9.37
CA PHE A 95 18.30 3.45 -8.48
C PHE A 95 18.37 1.97 -8.08
N GLN A 96 18.05 1.68 -6.86
CA GLN A 96 17.97 0.30 -6.33
C GLN A 96 16.72 0.14 -5.48
N ALA A 97 16.11 -1.07 -5.55
CA ALA A 97 14.98 -1.41 -4.70
C ALA A 97 15.44 -1.91 -3.34
N ASP A 98 14.63 -1.66 -2.31
CA ASP A 98 14.78 -2.36 -1.04
C ASP A 98 14.54 -3.86 -1.26
N GLN A 99 15.43 -4.69 -0.74
CA GLN A 99 15.37 -6.14 -0.88
C GLN A 99 14.54 -6.79 0.23
N ASP A 100 14.19 -6.08 1.32
CA ASP A 100 13.23 -6.59 2.30
C ASP A 100 11.79 -6.40 1.81
N VAL A 101 11.16 -7.50 1.43
CA VAL A 101 9.77 -7.52 0.94
C VAL A 101 8.80 -6.91 1.96
N TRP A 102 9.06 -7.07 3.26
CA TRP A 102 8.21 -6.50 4.31
C TRP A 102 8.37 -4.99 4.41
N ASP A 103 9.58 -4.45 4.21
CA ASP A 103 9.81 -3.00 4.19
C ASP A 103 9.15 -2.38 2.96
N MET A 104 9.28 -3.01 1.80
CA MET A 104 8.57 -2.63 0.58
C MET A 104 7.05 -2.65 0.80
N PHE A 105 6.50 -3.72 1.36
CA PHE A 105 5.07 -3.83 1.61
C PHE A 105 4.57 -2.77 2.60
N ARG A 106 5.33 -2.49 3.68
CA ARG A 106 5.02 -1.42 4.63
C ARG A 106 4.99 -0.05 3.98
N ALA A 107 5.94 0.24 3.08
CA ALA A 107 5.99 1.50 2.36
C ALA A 107 4.76 1.67 1.45
N ILE A 108 4.41 0.63 0.70
CA ILE A 108 3.20 0.63 -0.16
C ILE A 108 1.93 0.82 0.69
N LEU A 109 1.80 0.09 1.80
CA LEU A 109 0.64 0.21 2.68
C LEU A 109 0.51 1.62 3.25
N ARG A 110 1.62 2.23 3.70
CA ARG A 110 1.64 3.61 4.20
C ARG A 110 1.12 4.60 3.17
N GLU A 111 1.58 4.50 1.94
CA GLU A 111 1.15 5.40 0.87
C GLU A 111 -0.33 5.21 0.50
N ARG A 112 -0.82 3.97 0.54
CA ARG A 112 -2.24 3.69 0.32
C ARG A 112 -3.11 4.26 1.44
N MET A 113 -2.73 4.08 2.70
CA MET A 113 -3.45 4.65 3.84
C MET A 113 -3.55 6.17 3.70
N LYS A 114 -2.43 6.85 3.47
CA LYS A 114 -2.36 8.30 3.29
C LYS A 114 -3.21 8.82 2.12
N ARG A 115 -3.31 8.07 1.03
CA ARG A 115 -4.01 8.53 -0.18
C ARG A 115 -5.49 8.16 -0.19
N GLU A 116 -5.87 7.06 0.43
CA GLU A 116 -7.21 6.48 0.31
C GLU A 116 -8.01 6.61 1.62
N VAL A 117 -7.38 6.36 2.76
CA VAL A 117 -8.08 6.31 4.06
C VAL A 117 -8.10 7.65 4.76
N ASP A 118 -6.97 8.37 4.84
CA ASP A 118 -6.91 9.66 5.55
C ASP A 118 -7.92 10.69 4.98
N PRO A 119 -8.05 10.89 3.65
CA PRO A 119 -9.03 11.81 3.11
C PRO A 119 -10.48 11.38 3.36
N LEU A 120 -10.73 10.07 3.35
CA LEU A 120 -12.05 9.52 3.67
C LEU A 120 -12.41 9.80 5.12
N LEU A 121 -11.50 9.52 6.07
CA LEU A 121 -11.69 9.82 7.49
C LEU A 121 -11.98 11.30 7.73
N ALA A 122 -11.19 12.19 7.12
CA ALA A 122 -11.42 13.64 7.20
C ALA A 122 -12.84 14.01 6.73
N SER A 123 -13.27 13.48 5.59
CA SER A 123 -14.61 13.71 5.05
C SER A 123 -15.72 13.16 5.95
N LEU A 124 -15.53 11.98 6.55
CA LEU A 124 -16.49 11.39 7.47
C LEU A 124 -16.65 12.23 8.75
N HIS A 125 -15.56 12.76 9.30
CA HIS A 125 -15.59 13.69 10.44
C HIS A 125 -16.33 14.97 10.08
N GLU A 126 -16.04 15.59 8.93
CA GLU A 126 -16.76 16.78 8.48
C GLU A 126 -18.27 16.55 8.35
N ILE A 127 -18.69 15.40 7.80
CA ILE A 127 -20.10 15.02 7.67
C ILE A 127 -20.71 14.86 9.07
N ARG A 128 -19.99 14.24 10.00
CA ARG A 128 -20.44 14.03 11.39
C ARG A 128 -20.64 15.37 12.12
N ASP A 129 -19.73 16.31 11.93
CA ASP A 129 -19.79 17.63 12.54
C ASP A 129 -20.97 18.46 12.03
N LYS A 130 -21.31 18.37 10.74
CA LYS A 130 -22.50 19.03 10.18
C LYS A 130 -23.77 18.62 10.90
N THR A 131 -23.99 17.32 11.10
CA THR A 131 -25.19 16.83 11.77
C THR A 131 -25.22 17.19 13.28
N ASN A 132 -24.05 17.27 13.94
CA ASN A 132 -23.94 17.74 15.31
C ASN A 132 -24.24 19.23 15.46
N THR A 133 -23.70 20.06 14.57
CA THR A 133 -23.87 21.52 14.60
C THR A 133 -25.33 21.91 14.35
N GLU A 134 -26.03 21.22 13.47
CA GLU A 134 -27.45 21.46 13.23
C GLU A 134 -28.33 21.10 14.43
N LEU A 135 -27.99 20.03 15.15
CA LEU A 135 -28.67 19.66 16.40
C LEU A 135 -28.39 20.68 17.53
N ALA A 136 -27.15 21.14 17.67
CA ALA A 136 -26.73 22.12 18.67
C ALA A 136 -27.38 23.50 18.41
N ALA A 137 -27.40 23.99 17.16
CA ALA A 137 -28.00 25.26 16.79
C ALA A 137 -29.51 25.29 17.07
N LYS A 138 -30.19 24.16 16.87
CA LYS A 138 -31.62 24.03 17.23
C LYS A 138 -31.85 23.98 18.73
N SER A 139 -30.92 23.47 19.53
CA SER A 139 -31.01 23.45 21.00
C SER A 139 -30.77 24.82 21.63
N ASP A 140 -29.88 25.65 21.09
CA ASP A 140 -29.57 27.00 21.59
C ASP A 140 -30.62 28.04 21.19
N ALA A 141 -31.25 27.90 20.02
CA ALA A 141 -32.38 28.74 19.61
C ALA A 141 -33.62 28.55 20.51
N GLY A 142 -33.64 27.53 21.32
CA GLY A 142 -34.79 27.11 22.16
C GLY A 142 -34.92 27.79 23.51
N ARG A 143 -34.03 28.74 23.90
CA ARG A 143 -34.16 29.43 25.20
C ARG A 143 -35.25 30.54 25.27
N GLY A 144 -35.96 30.77 24.17
CA GLY A 144 -36.99 31.86 24.12
C GLY A 144 -38.26 31.56 23.35
N LYS A 145 -38.39 30.46 22.64
CA LYS A 145 -39.65 30.07 21.93
C LYS A 145 -39.88 28.57 22.09
N ARG A 146 -41.09 28.16 22.46
CA ARG A 146 -41.48 26.73 22.42
C ARG A 146 -41.20 26.20 21.02
N PRO A 147 -40.45 25.10 20.87
CA PRO A 147 -40.18 24.52 19.54
C PRO A 147 -41.47 23.92 19.00
N ARG A 148 -42.11 24.63 18.07
CA ARG A 148 -43.26 24.12 17.30
C ARG A 148 -42.87 23.23 16.13
N ASP A 149 -41.55 23.08 15.86
CA ASP A 149 -41.00 22.31 14.74
C ASP A 149 -40.00 21.21 15.18
N ASP A 150 -40.28 20.57 16.32
CA ASP A 150 -39.52 19.42 16.76
C ASP A 150 -40.13 18.17 16.14
N ASP A 151 -39.69 17.81 14.94
CA ASP A 151 -40.11 16.62 14.23
C ASP A 151 -39.40 15.38 14.82
N PRO A 152 -40.12 14.54 15.61
CA PRO A 152 -39.52 13.37 16.24
C PRO A 152 -39.00 12.35 15.19
N GLU A 153 -39.66 12.29 14.02
CA GLU A 153 -39.27 11.41 12.93
C GLU A 153 -37.94 11.85 12.32
N LEU A 154 -37.74 13.14 12.13
CA LEU A 154 -36.49 13.71 11.66
C LEU A 154 -35.34 13.46 12.65
N ARG A 155 -35.58 13.64 13.96
CA ARG A 155 -34.58 13.32 14.99
C ARG A 155 -34.17 11.86 14.95
N GLN A 156 -35.13 10.95 14.88
CA GLN A 156 -34.83 9.53 14.78
C GLN A 156 -33.98 9.22 13.54
N LYS A 157 -34.32 9.81 12.39
CA LYS A 157 -33.54 9.65 11.15
C LYS A 157 -32.11 10.15 11.29
N ILE A 158 -31.89 11.29 11.98
CA ILE A 158 -30.56 11.84 12.24
C ILE A 158 -29.78 10.92 13.19
N ASP A 159 -30.39 10.40 14.25
CA ASP A 159 -29.74 9.50 15.20
C ASP A 159 -29.36 8.17 14.54
N GLU A 160 -30.23 7.62 13.69
CA GLU A 160 -29.91 6.44 12.91
C GLU A 160 -28.77 6.69 11.91
N HIS A 161 -28.79 7.84 11.23
CA HIS A 161 -27.71 8.27 10.33
C HIS A 161 -26.38 8.36 11.07
N ASN A 162 -26.38 9.07 12.20
CA ASN A 162 -25.18 9.25 13.02
C ASN A 162 -24.65 7.92 13.57
N THR A 163 -25.53 7.02 13.98
CA THR A 163 -25.13 5.68 14.44
C THR A 163 -24.40 4.88 13.35
N ARG A 164 -24.89 4.94 12.11
CA ARG A 164 -24.23 4.28 10.97
C ARG A 164 -22.88 4.95 10.66
N LEU A 165 -22.84 6.29 10.69
CA LEU A 165 -21.64 7.07 10.43
C LEU A 165 -20.57 6.83 11.49
N ASP A 166 -20.93 6.84 12.79
CA ASP A 166 -20.03 6.54 13.90
C ASP A 166 -19.47 5.11 13.83
N SER A 167 -20.26 4.17 13.32
CA SER A 167 -19.79 2.79 13.10
C SER A 167 -18.75 2.73 11.99
N MET A 168 -18.93 3.48 10.92
CA MET A 168 -17.98 3.58 9.81
C MET A 168 -16.68 4.30 10.24
N LEU A 169 -16.80 5.40 10.99
CA LEU A 169 -15.66 6.11 11.56
C LEU A 169 -14.82 5.17 12.43
N ARG A 170 -15.42 4.50 13.41
CA ARG A 170 -14.71 3.54 14.28
C ARG A 170 -14.02 2.43 13.50
N PHE A 171 -14.64 1.94 12.42
CA PHE A 171 -14.02 0.94 11.56
C PHE A 171 -12.73 1.47 10.90
N PHE A 172 -12.80 2.64 10.24
CA PHE A 172 -11.64 3.20 9.55
C PHE A 172 -10.55 3.68 10.52
N GLU A 173 -10.90 4.25 11.66
CA GLU A 173 -9.96 4.60 12.74
C GLU A 173 -9.22 3.36 13.26
N THR A 174 -9.94 2.23 13.39
CA THR A 174 -9.32 0.95 13.78
C THR A 174 -8.35 0.45 12.72
N ILE A 175 -8.73 0.51 11.44
CA ILE A 175 -7.85 0.13 10.31
C ILE A 175 -6.62 1.03 10.27
N GLU A 176 -6.78 2.34 10.44
CA GLU A 176 -5.68 3.29 10.50
C GLU A 176 -4.72 2.96 11.66
N ALA A 177 -5.24 2.77 12.87
CA ALA A 177 -4.43 2.44 14.04
C ALA A 177 -3.68 1.11 13.89
N LEU A 178 -4.31 0.08 13.31
CA LEU A 178 -3.66 -1.19 13.00
C LEU A 178 -2.56 -1.02 11.95
N SER A 179 -2.85 -0.25 10.90
CA SER A 179 -1.89 0.03 9.83
C SER A 179 -0.67 0.79 10.35
N GLN A 180 -0.88 1.80 11.19
CA GLN A 180 0.22 2.56 11.83
C GLN A 180 1.11 1.66 12.70
N LYS A 181 0.52 0.75 13.48
CA LYS A 181 1.30 -0.24 14.25
C LYS A 181 2.11 -1.17 13.37
N PHE A 182 1.52 -1.63 12.25
CA PHE A 182 2.20 -2.49 11.31
C PHE A 182 3.34 -1.78 10.56
N VAL A 183 3.11 -0.53 10.16
CA VAL A 183 4.07 0.30 9.42
C VAL A 183 5.18 0.83 10.34
N SER A 184 4.97 0.90 11.65
CA SER A 184 5.97 1.40 12.61
C SER A 184 7.20 0.49 12.70
N PRO A 185 8.37 1.02 13.13
CA PRO A 185 9.56 0.20 13.38
C PRO A 185 9.32 -0.93 14.40
N ALA A 186 8.39 -0.74 15.35
CA ALA A 186 7.95 -1.78 16.28
C ALA A 186 7.15 -2.89 15.61
N GLY A 187 6.56 -2.65 14.44
CA GLY A 187 5.84 -3.64 13.63
C GLY A 187 6.70 -4.78 13.08
N ARG A 188 8.03 -4.72 13.25
CA ARG A 188 8.92 -5.86 13.01
C ARG A 188 8.56 -7.09 13.85
N GLY A 189 7.95 -6.90 15.01
CA GLY A 189 7.40 -7.98 15.83
C GLY A 189 6.24 -8.73 15.16
N LEU A 190 5.43 -8.04 14.34
CA LEU A 190 4.37 -8.69 13.55
C LEU A 190 4.91 -9.60 12.44
N LYS A 191 6.07 -9.27 11.85
CA LYS A 191 6.78 -10.15 10.91
C LYS A 191 7.14 -11.49 11.60
N ILE A 192 7.69 -11.42 12.82
CA ILE A 192 8.05 -12.59 13.61
C ILE A 192 6.77 -13.37 13.98
N ALA A 193 5.72 -12.70 14.42
CA ALA A 193 4.45 -13.35 14.78
C ALA A 193 3.79 -14.02 13.56
N ALA A 194 3.73 -13.35 12.42
CA ALA A 194 3.21 -13.92 11.18
C ALA A 194 4.02 -15.15 10.73
N THR A 195 5.36 -15.05 10.79
CA THR A 195 6.25 -16.17 10.44
C THR A 195 6.07 -17.34 11.39
N LEU A 196 5.91 -17.11 12.70
CA LEU A 196 5.65 -18.16 13.68
C LEU A 196 4.28 -18.83 13.47
N LEU A 197 3.24 -18.05 13.17
CA LEU A 197 1.89 -18.56 12.92
C LEU A 197 1.78 -19.37 11.61
N THR A 198 2.60 -19.05 10.62
CA THR A 198 2.63 -19.75 9.32
C THR A 198 3.69 -20.84 9.24
N SER A 199 4.54 -21.00 10.27
CA SER A 199 5.56 -22.06 10.32
C SER A 199 4.89 -23.42 10.54
N PRO A 200 5.20 -24.44 9.72
CA PRO A 200 4.58 -25.77 9.83
C PRO A 200 4.92 -26.50 11.15
N LEU A 201 5.82 -25.97 11.96
CA LEU A 201 6.19 -26.52 13.28
C LEU A 201 5.07 -26.47 14.32
N LEU A 202 4.03 -25.61 14.15
CA LEU A 202 2.88 -25.55 15.07
C LEU A 202 1.69 -26.40 14.61
N ALA A 203 1.71 -26.95 13.39
CA ALA A 203 0.67 -27.82 12.88
C ALA A 203 0.87 -29.31 13.26
N GLY A 204 1.97 -29.65 13.94
CA GLY A 204 2.38 -31.02 14.27
C GLY A 204 2.01 -31.51 15.67
N GLY A 205 1.17 -30.83 16.44
CA GLY A 205 0.83 -31.17 17.83
C GLY A 205 -0.58 -31.77 18.02
N GLY A 206 -0.98 -32.72 17.21
CA GLY A 206 -2.32 -33.33 17.34
C GLY A 206 -2.41 -34.73 16.80
N ARG A 207 -1.52 -35.65 17.26
CA ARG A 207 -1.79 -37.11 17.14
C ARG A 207 -1.11 -37.83 18.30
N GLU A 208 -2.00 -38.47 19.05
CA GLU A 208 -1.90 -39.66 19.87
C GLU A 208 -2.64 -39.47 21.22
N ARG A 209 -3.88 -39.97 21.37
CA ARG A 209 -4.26 -41.29 21.90
C ARG A 209 -5.75 -41.50 21.73
#